data_3baa027b12dfd408f25d0a93f837cf15
#
_entry.id   3baa027b12dfd408f25d0a93f837cf15
#
_cell.length_a   1.000
_cell.length_b   1.000
_cell.length_c   1.000
_cell.angle_alpha   90.00
_cell.angle_beta   90.00
_cell.angle_gamma   90.00
#
_symmetry.space_group_name_H-M   'P 1'
#
loop_
_entity.id
_entity.type
_entity.pdbx_description
1 polymer ?
#
loop_
_entity_poly.entity_id
_entity_poly.type
_entity_poly.pdbx_seq_one_letter_code
_entity_poly.pdbx_strand_id
1 'polypeptide(L)'
;DIRRPMQWSMSANAGFSTAAPWHDLNQNYSEFNVANQQADPNSLWRHYQKWISHRKTVSALTTGSYKGVGISINSVFPFMRINNVNQESVLILHNLSSTNQNGLTINVITSELDTGTYHLINVENNQNMGTLNIGATGGFVQELDALNLGPQASILIRLEKQ
;
A
#
# COMPACT_ATOMS: atom_id res chain seq x y z
N ASP A 1 12.76 7.98 -23.45
CA ASP A 1 13.93 8.85 -23.30
C ASP A 1 13.85 9.63 -21.99
N ILE A 2 14.86 9.49 -21.12
CA ILE A 2 14.90 10.08 -19.77
C ILE A 2 15.23 11.58 -19.74
N ARG A 3 15.54 12.18 -20.89
CA ARG A 3 15.94 13.58 -20.99
C ARG A 3 14.83 14.50 -21.51
N ARG A 4 13.64 13.94 -21.79
CA ARG A 4 12.52 14.75 -22.25
C ARG A 4 12.04 15.70 -21.16
N PRO A 5 11.55 16.90 -21.53
CA PRO A 5 11.00 17.86 -20.58
C PRO A 5 9.86 17.25 -19.75
N MET A 6 9.80 17.64 -18.47
CA MET A 6 8.72 17.23 -17.57
C MET A 6 7.37 17.78 -18.06
N GLN A 7 6.37 16.91 -18.06
CA GLN A 7 5.01 17.24 -18.50
C GLN A 7 4.21 17.82 -17.32
N TRP A 8 4.26 19.14 -17.13
CA TRP A 8 3.56 19.79 -16.02
C TRP A 8 2.07 19.99 -16.29
N SER A 9 1.72 20.35 -17.54
CA SER A 9 0.33 20.62 -17.95
C SER A 9 0.14 20.41 -19.44
N MET A 10 -1.09 20.61 -19.94
CA MET A 10 -1.41 20.59 -21.36
C MET A 10 -1.09 21.91 -22.11
N SER A 11 -0.50 22.89 -21.43
CA SER A 11 -0.14 24.18 -22.04
C SER A 11 1.08 24.07 -22.97
N ALA A 12 1.40 25.16 -23.69
CA ALA A 12 2.55 25.21 -24.58
C ALA A 12 3.82 24.70 -23.88
N ASN A 13 4.64 23.96 -24.62
CA ASN A 13 5.85 23.31 -24.10
C ASN A 13 5.61 22.42 -22.88
N ALA A 14 4.41 21.82 -22.78
CA ALA A 14 3.98 21.00 -21.64
C ALA A 14 4.03 21.74 -20.27
N GLY A 15 3.96 23.07 -20.27
CA GLY A 15 4.15 23.90 -19.08
C GLY A 15 5.58 23.89 -18.52
N PHE A 16 6.52 23.32 -19.24
CA PHE A 16 7.92 23.17 -18.80
C PHE A 16 8.73 24.48 -18.96
N SER A 17 8.52 25.21 -20.06
CA SER A 17 9.30 26.38 -20.40
C SER A 17 8.49 27.36 -21.23
N THR A 18 8.82 28.65 -21.15
CA THR A 18 8.30 29.71 -22.04
C THR A 18 9.00 29.74 -23.39
N ALA A 19 10.19 29.15 -23.52
CA ALA A 19 10.94 28.96 -24.75
C ALA A 19 10.85 27.51 -25.24
N ALA A 20 11.12 27.28 -26.52
CA ALA A 20 11.17 25.94 -27.08
C ALA A 20 12.22 25.09 -26.35
N PRO A 21 11.88 23.92 -25.82
CA PRO A 21 12.83 23.03 -25.21
C PRO A 21 13.88 22.53 -26.21
N TRP A 22 15.11 22.30 -25.75
CA TRP A 22 16.19 21.77 -26.59
C TRP A 22 15.95 20.29 -27.00
N HIS A 23 15.11 19.60 -26.27
CA HIS A 23 14.72 18.20 -26.54
C HIS A 23 13.19 18.13 -26.74
N ASP A 24 12.77 17.23 -27.62
CA ASP A 24 11.36 17.05 -27.98
C ASP A 24 10.50 16.67 -26.77
N LEU A 25 9.29 17.20 -26.72
CA LEU A 25 8.26 16.80 -25.77
C LEU A 25 7.78 15.38 -26.06
N ASN A 26 7.29 14.69 -25.04
CA ASN A 26 6.46 13.50 -25.27
C ASN A 26 5.15 13.94 -25.92
N GLN A 27 4.72 13.23 -26.93
CA GLN A 27 3.51 13.57 -27.70
C GLN A 27 2.22 13.42 -26.89
N ASN A 28 2.27 12.67 -25.79
CA ASN A 28 1.12 12.42 -24.92
C ASN A 28 0.99 13.41 -23.74
N TYR A 29 1.72 14.54 -23.75
CA TYR A 29 1.69 15.50 -22.64
C TYR A 29 0.32 16.16 -22.44
N SER A 30 -0.53 16.20 -23.46
CA SER A 30 -1.89 16.73 -23.32
C SER A 30 -2.78 15.86 -22.44
N GLU A 31 -2.49 14.56 -22.38
CA GLU A 31 -3.23 13.57 -21.60
C GLU A 31 -2.52 13.24 -20.28
N PHE A 32 -1.23 12.89 -20.38
CA PHE A 32 -0.42 12.48 -19.22
C PHE A 32 0.47 13.63 -18.75
N ASN A 33 0.04 14.37 -17.75
CA ASN A 33 0.78 15.47 -17.16
C ASN A 33 0.45 15.62 -15.66
N VAL A 34 1.28 16.37 -14.94
CA VAL A 34 1.13 16.54 -13.48
C VAL A 34 -0.23 17.13 -13.11
N ALA A 35 -0.72 18.14 -13.85
CA ALA A 35 -2.00 18.78 -13.55
C ALA A 35 -3.17 17.80 -13.65
N ASN A 36 -3.21 16.97 -14.70
CA ASN A 36 -4.23 15.94 -14.86
C ASN A 36 -4.12 14.86 -13.78
N GLN A 37 -2.88 14.43 -13.45
CA GLN A 37 -2.64 13.45 -12.37
C GLN A 37 -3.08 13.97 -10.99
N GLN A 38 -2.91 15.27 -10.73
CA GLN A 38 -3.38 15.89 -9.47
C GLN A 38 -4.90 16.01 -9.41
N ALA A 39 -5.56 16.20 -10.55
CA ALA A 39 -7.01 16.31 -10.63
C ALA A 39 -7.72 14.96 -10.53
N ASP A 40 -7.09 13.86 -10.98
CA ASP A 40 -7.66 12.52 -10.95
C ASP A 40 -7.38 11.82 -9.60
N PRO A 41 -8.43 11.51 -8.79
CA PRO A 41 -8.27 10.83 -7.51
C PRO A 41 -7.71 9.40 -7.63
N ASN A 42 -7.82 8.77 -8.80
CA ASN A 42 -7.33 7.41 -9.06
C ASN A 42 -5.97 7.37 -9.76
N SER A 43 -5.33 8.50 -9.93
CA SER A 43 -4.04 8.61 -10.61
C SER A 43 -2.89 7.96 -9.85
N LEU A 44 -1.83 7.64 -10.59
CA LEU A 44 -0.57 7.16 -10.01
C LEU A 44 0.04 8.19 -9.04
N TRP A 45 -0.08 9.49 -9.34
CA TRP A 45 0.37 10.57 -8.45
C TRP A 45 -0.34 10.51 -7.08
N ARG A 46 -1.68 10.35 -7.08
CA ARG A 46 -2.48 10.20 -5.85
C ARG A 46 -2.14 8.90 -5.12
N HIS A 47 -1.90 7.82 -5.84
CA HIS A 47 -1.46 6.56 -5.25
C HIS A 47 -0.14 6.74 -4.47
N TYR A 48 0.88 7.34 -5.08
CA TYR A 48 2.15 7.62 -4.39
C TYR A 48 1.98 8.56 -3.20
N GLN A 49 1.19 9.64 -3.36
CA GLN A 49 0.89 10.58 -2.27
C GLN A 49 0.29 9.86 -1.05
N LYS A 50 -0.69 8.96 -1.29
CA LYS A 50 -1.33 8.15 -0.25
C LYS A 50 -0.31 7.28 0.48
N TRP A 51 0.50 6.52 -0.23
CA TRP A 51 1.47 5.61 0.39
C TRP A 51 2.61 6.35 1.12
N ILE A 52 3.03 7.50 0.61
CA ILE A 52 3.97 8.37 1.34
C ILE A 52 3.34 8.89 2.63
N SER A 53 2.06 9.26 2.61
CA SER A 53 1.32 9.67 3.81
C SER A 53 1.24 8.54 4.84
N HIS A 54 0.85 7.33 4.43
CA HIS A 54 0.84 6.17 5.33
C HIS A 54 2.22 5.91 5.95
N ARG A 55 3.28 5.97 5.14
CA ARG A 55 4.63 5.79 5.66
C ARG A 55 5.02 6.85 6.69
N LYS A 56 4.52 8.07 6.60
CA LYS A 56 4.80 9.16 7.56
C LYS A 56 3.97 9.07 8.84
N THR A 57 2.75 8.55 8.75
CA THR A 57 1.79 8.54 9.86
C THR A 57 1.76 7.23 10.64
N VAL A 58 2.12 6.11 10.01
CA VAL A 58 2.17 4.78 10.63
C VAL A 58 3.61 4.46 11.02
N SER A 59 3.90 4.53 12.32
CA SER A 59 5.27 4.37 12.85
C SER A 59 5.88 3.00 12.51
N ALA A 60 5.05 1.96 12.48
CA ALA A 60 5.49 0.62 12.09
C ALA A 60 6.10 0.58 10.67
N LEU A 61 5.63 1.42 9.73
CA LEU A 61 6.18 1.49 8.38
C LEU A 61 7.54 2.18 8.30
N THR A 62 7.89 3.01 9.29
CA THR A 62 9.19 3.71 9.35
C THR A 62 10.22 2.96 10.16
N THR A 63 9.88 2.56 11.38
CA THR A 63 10.84 2.03 12.36
C THR A 63 10.56 0.60 12.82
N GLY A 64 9.43 -0.01 12.41
CA GLY A 64 9.09 -1.38 12.77
C GLY A 64 10.01 -2.41 12.13
N SER A 65 10.15 -3.57 12.76
CA SER A 65 10.83 -4.74 12.19
C SER A 65 10.03 -5.32 11.02
N TYR A 66 10.71 -5.95 10.08
CA TYR A 66 10.07 -6.68 8.98
C TYR A 66 9.77 -8.12 9.41
N LYS A 67 8.56 -8.59 9.10
CA LYS A 67 8.17 -9.98 9.29
C LYS A 67 7.53 -10.54 8.02
N GLY A 68 8.10 -11.62 7.50
CA GLY A 68 7.51 -12.39 6.39
C GLY A 68 6.23 -13.10 6.84
N VAL A 69 5.25 -13.14 5.96
CA VAL A 69 3.96 -13.79 6.17
C VAL A 69 3.75 -14.82 5.07
N GLY A 70 3.34 -16.03 5.42
CA GLY A 70 2.89 -17.03 4.46
C GLY A 70 1.49 -16.70 3.95
N ILE A 71 1.17 -17.10 2.73
CA ILE A 71 -0.15 -16.88 2.13
C ILE A 71 -0.56 -18.04 1.22
N SER A 72 -1.87 -18.29 1.14
CA SER A 72 -2.45 -19.36 0.33
C SER A 72 -2.38 -19.15 -1.18
N ILE A 73 -2.19 -17.91 -1.65
CA ILE A 73 -2.21 -17.51 -3.06
C ILE A 73 -0.93 -16.78 -3.46
N ASN A 74 -0.16 -17.34 -4.39
CA ASN A 74 1.17 -16.82 -4.78
C ASN A 74 1.16 -15.46 -5.49
N SER A 75 0.00 -15.02 -6.00
CA SER A 75 -0.14 -13.71 -6.66
C SER A 75 -0.27 -12.54 -5.68
N VAL A 76 -0.42 -12.82 -4.38
CA VAL A 76 -0.47 -11.79 -3.34
C VAL A 76 0.84 -11.82 -2.55
N PHE A 77 1.45 -10.66 -2.37
CA PHE A 77 2.67 -10.50 -1.58
C PHE A 77 2.32 -9.90 -0.20
N PRO A 78 2.34 -10.72 0.87
CA PRO A 78 2.07 -10.27 2.24
C PRO A 78 3.35 -10.01 2.99
N PHE A 79 3.34 -9.03 3.89
CA PHE A 79 4.35 -8.87 4.94
C PHE A 79 3.79 -8.05 6.10
N MET A 80 4.47 -8.11 7.24
CA MET A 80 4.15 -7.29 8.40
C MET A 80 5.29 -6.35 8.75
N ARG A 81 4.93 -5.24 9.37
CA ARG A 81 5.84 -4.34 10.08
C ARG A 81 5.38 -4.27 11.53
N ILE A 82 6.30 -4.52 12.47
CA ILE A 82 6.01 -4.59 13.91
C ILE A 82 6.88 -3.57 14.64
N ASN A 83 6.25 -2.60 15.31
CA ASN A 83 6.93 -1.62 16.13
C ASN A 83 6.55 -1.83 17.61
N ASN A 84 7.38 -2.57 18.33
CA ASN A 84 7.14 -2.88 19.74
C ASN A 84 7.29 -1.66 20.67
N VAL A 85 8.03 -0.63 20.24
CA VAL A 85 8.19 0.59 21.04
C VAL A 85 6.88 1.36 21.13
N ASN A 86 6.17 1.51 20.00
CA ASN A 86 4.90 2.21 19.92
C ASN A 86 3.69 1.25 19.98
N GLN A 87 3.94 -0.05 20.12
CA GLN A 87 2.92 -1.11 20.09
C GLN A 87 2.01 -1.02 18.83
N GLU A 88 2.57 -0.58 17.72
CA GLU A 88 1.88 -0.48 16.45
C GLU A 88 2.35 -1.55 15.49
N SER A 89 1.43 -2.35 14.97
CA SER A 89 1.74 -3.41 14.02
C SER A 89 0.77 -3.36 12.85
N VAL A 90 1.32 -3.54 11.66
CA VAL A 90 0.55 -3.52 10.42
C VAL A 90 0.87 -4.72 9.54
N LEU A 91 -0.17 -5.26 8.93
CA LEU A 91 -0.12 -6.24 7.86
C LEU A 91 -0.36 -5.53 6.53
N ILE A 92 0.48 -5.79 5.55
CA ILE A 92 0.39 -5.25 4.20
C ILE A 92 0.18 -6.41 3.24
N LEU A 93 -0.79 -6.27 2.34
CA LEU A 93 -1.04 -7.23 1.26
C LEU A 93 -1.01 -6.48 -0.07
N HIS A 94 -0.22 -6.98 -1.02
CA HIS A 94 -0.15 -6.46 -2.39
C HIS A 94 -0.62 -7.53 -3.37
N ASN A 95 -1.71 -7.29 -4.09
CA ASN A 95 -2.10 -8.13 -5.22
C ASN A 95 -1.26 -7.76 -6.44
N LEU A 96 -0.37 -8.65 -6.85
CA LEU A 96 0.52 -8.46 -8.00
C LEU A 96 -0.09 -8.94 -9.32
N SER A 97 -1.35 -9.42 -9.29
CA SER A 97 -2.05 -9.90 -10.48
C SER A 97 -3.02 -8.89 -11.06
N SER A 98 -3.52 -9.17 -12.25
CA SER A 98 -4.55 -8.40 -12.95
C SER A 98 -5.98 -8.85 -12.63
N THR A 99 -6.17 -9.72 -11.63
CA THR A 99 -7.49 -10.26 -11.21
C THR A 99 -7.74 -10.02 -9.73
N ASN A 100 -9.01 -10.04 -9.33
CA ASN A 100 -9.38 -9.99 -7.91
C ASN A 100 -8.88 -11.23 -7.18
N GLN A 101 -8.43 -11.05 -5.95
CA GLN A 101 -8.03 -12.12 -5.04
C GLN A 101 -8.95 -12.16 -3.81
N ASN A 102 -9.52 -13.33 -3.54
CA ASN A 102 -10.47 -13.59 -2.44
C ASN A 102 -10.07 -14.88 -1.71
N GLY A 103 -10.67 -15.12 -0.54
CA GLY A 103 -10.43 -16.36 0.23
C GLY A 103 -8.96 -16.51 0.62
N LEU A 104 -8.34 -15.42 1.03
CA LEU A 104 -6.93 -15.40 1.42
C LEU A 104 -6.76 -15.97 2.82
N THR A 105 -5.86 -16.94 2.97
CA THR A 105 -5.41 -17.40 4.28
C THR A 105 -3.96 -16.98 4.47
N ILE A 106 -3.70 -16.26 5.54
CA ILE A 106 -2.34 -15.87 5.96
C ILE A 106 -1.86 -16.70 7.12
N ASN A 107 -0.55 -16.91 7.18
CA ASN A 107 0.11 -17.71 8.21
C ASN A 107 1.41 -17.04 8.67
N VAL A 108 1.55 -16.92 9.98
CA VAL A 108 2.79 -16.49 10.65
C VAL A 108 3.14 -17.55 11.71
N ILE A 109 4.28 -18.21 11.59
CA ILE A 109 4.70 -19.27 12.52
C ILE A 109 5.10 -18.65 13.86
N THR A 110 5.89 -17.59 13.82
CA THR A 110 6.36 -16.85 15.01
C THR A 110 6.46 -15.37 14.69
N SER A 111 6.22 -14.51 15.65
CA SER A 111 6.49 -13.08 15.54
C SER A 111 6.79 -12.45 16.89
N GLU A 112 7.08 -11.16 16.89
CA GLU A 112 7.31 -10.36 18.09
C GLU A 112 6.00 -9.79 18.69
N LEU A 113 4.85 -10.22 18.15
CA LEU A 113 3.54 -9.79 18.66
C LEU A 113 3.22 -10.51 19.97
N ASP A 114 2.66 -9.78 20.90
CA ASP A 114 2.16 -10.34 22.15
C ASP A 114 0.98 -11.29 21.91
N THR A 115 0.87 -12.30 22.76
CA THR A 115 -0.31 -13.16 22.81
C THR A 115 -1.57 -12.36 23.11
N GLY A 116 -2.66 -12.66 22.43
CA GLY A 116 -3.96 -12.03 22.68
C GLY A 116 -4.84 -11.95 21.45
N THR A 117 -5.98 -11.28 21.62
CA THR A 117 -6.93 -10.98 20.54
C THR A 117 -6.67 -9.59 20.01
N TYR A 118 -6.70 -9.46 18.68
CA TYR A 118 -6.46 -8.19 17.98
C TYR A 118 -7.61 -7.93 17.01
N HIS A 119 -8.01 -6.68 16.88
CA HIS A 119 -8.84 -6.21 15.78
C HIS A 119 -8.00 -5.97 14.54
N LEU A 120 -8.53 -6.35 13.39
CA LEU A 120 -7.97 -6.07 12.06
C LEU A 120 -8.65 -4.80 11.52
N ILE A 121 -7.94 -3.69 11.53
CA ILE A 121 -8.50 -2.38 11.13
C ILE A 121 -7.89 -1.94 9.80
N ASN A 122 -8.74 -1.74 8.79
CA ASN A 122 -8.30 -1.12 7.55
C ASN A 122 -7.88 0.33 7.81
N VAL A 123 -6.63 0.66 7.54
CA VAL A 123 -6.05 1.99 7.83
C VAL A 123 -6.68 3.11 6.99
N GLU A 124 -7.21 2.79 5.80
CA GLU A 124 -7.76 3.80 4.89
C GLU A 124 -9.14 4.32 5.34
N ASN A 125 -9.97 3.46 5.90
CA ASN A 125 -11.37 3.79 6.23
C ASN A 125 -11.77 3.50 7.68
N ASN A 126 -10.82 3.03 8.51
CA ASN A 126 -11.01 2.58 9.88
C ASN A 126 -12.06 1.46 10.06
N GLN A 127 -12.35 0.72 9.01
CA GLN A 127 -13.27 -0.41 9.08
C GLN A 127 -12.63 -1.58 9.84
N ASN A 128 -13.37 -2.13 10.80
CA ASN A 128 -13.00 -3.39 11.44
C ASN A 128 -13.33 -4.55 10.48
N MET A 129 -12.31 -5.31 10.11
CA MET A 129 -12.38 -6.43 9.17
C MET A 129 -12.46 -7.78 9.88
N GLY A 130 -12.54 -7.79 11.21
CA GLY A 130 -12.59 -9.00 12.02
C GLY A 130 -11.57 -9.00 13.15
N THR A 131 -11.39 -10.18 13.74
CA THR A 131 -10.46 -10.41 14.86
C THR A 131 -9.44 -11.47 14.51
N LEU A 132 -8.27 -11.34 15.10
CA LEU A 132 -7.13 -12.24 14.97
C LEU A 132 -6.69 -12.69 16.36
N ASN A 133 -6.50 -14.00 16.57
CA ASN A 133 -5.96 -14.53 17.81
C ASN A 133 -4.48 -14.90 17.62
N ILE A 134 -3.61 -14.29 18.43
CA ILE A 134 -2.17 -14.50 18.41
C ILE A 134 -1.77 -15.42 19.55
N GLY A 135 -1.09 -16.52 19.19
CA GLY A 135 -0.62 -17.52 20.14
C GLY A 135 0.63 -17.10 20.91
N ALA A 136 1.08 -17.97 21.84
CA ALA A 136 2.20 -17.71 22.73
C ALA A 136 3.55 -17.46 22.02
N THR A 137 3.70 -17.91 20.78
CA THR A 137 4.91 -17.68 19.96
C THR A 137 4.82 -16.43 19.09
N GLY A 138 3.75 -15.62 19.22
CA GLY A 138 3.42 -14.56 18.29
C GLY A 138 2.92 -15.06 16.93
N GLY A 139 2.66 -16.36 16.83
CA GLY A 139 2.18 -17.01 15.59
C GLY A 139 0.67 -17.00 15.48
N PHE A 140 0.17 -17.09 14.23
CA PHE A 140 -1.26 -17.16 13.93
C PHE A 140 -1.53 -17.70 12.52
N VAL A 141 -2.76 -18.17 12.32
CA VAL A 141 -3.36 -18.41 11.00
C VAL A 141 -4.66 -17.63 10.95
N GLN A 142 -4.89 -16.90 9.86
CA GLN A 142 -6.08 -16.08 9.70
C GLN A 142 -6.65 -16.18 8.29
N GLU A 143 -7.92 -16.51 8.22
CA GLU A 143 -8.72 -16.41 7.00
C GLU A 143 -9.26 -14.98 6.84
N LEU A 144 -9.11 -14.42 5.64
CA LEU A 144 -9.55 -13.07 5.28
C LEU A 144 -10.72 -13.14 4.30
N ASP A 145 -11.77 -13.85 4.68
CA ASP A 145 -12.91 -14.19 3.80
C ASP A 145 -13.66 -12.95 3.28
N ALA A 146 -13.77 -11.92 4.11
CA ALA A 146 -14.44 -10.66 3.74
C ALA A 146 -13.56 -9.75 2.85
N LEU A 147 -12.28 -10.11 2.65
CA LEU A 147 -11.37 -9.30 1.85
C LEU A 147 -11.48 -9.66 0.37
N ASN A 148 -11.85 -8.66 -0.44
CA ASN A 148 -11.73 -8.69 -1.88
C ASN A 148 -10.61 -7.71 -2.30
N LEU A 149 -9.43 -8.25 -2.62
CA LEU A 149 -8.29 -7.44 -3.02
C LEU A 149 -8.25 -7.30 -4.54
N GLY A 150 -8.63 -6.14 -5.04
CA GLY A 150 -8.72 -5.83 -6.46
C GLY A 150 -7.39 -6.02 -7.22
N PRO A 151 -7.43 -5.98 -8.58
CA PRO A 151 -6.24 -6.08 -9.40
C PRO A 151 -5.22 -5.00 -9.04
N GLN A 152 -3.95 -5.38 -8.87
CA GLN A 152 -2.84 -4.47 -8.52
C GLN A 152 -3.11 -3.58 -7.29
N ALA A 153 -4.12 -3.94 -6.49
CA ALA A 153 -4.47 -3.21 -5.27
C ALA A 153 -3.56 -3.60 -4.10
N SER A 154 -3.50 -2.70 -3.15
CA SER A 154 -2.79 -2.88 -1.89
C SER A 154 -3.69 -2.50 -0.74
N ILE A 155 -3.59 -3.21 0.37
CA ILE A 155 -4.28 -2.87 1.62
C ILE A 155 -3.30 -2.82 2.77
N LEU A 156 -3.53 -1.90 3.68
CA LEU A 156 -2.81 -1.73 4.94
C LEU A 156 -3.78 -1.97 6.09
N ILE A 157 -3.50 -3.00 6.89
CA ILE A 157 -4.34 -3.45 8.00
C ILE A 157 -3.57 -3.25 9.30
N ARG A 158 -4.08 -2.43 10.20
CA ARG A 158 -3.52 -2.25 11.54
C ARG A 158 -4.05 -3.34 12.47
N LEU A 159 -3.16 -3.89 13.31
CA LEU A 159 -3.49 -4.85 14.35
C LEU A 159 -3.61 -4.09 15.67
N GLU A 160 -4.82 -3.98 16.22
CA GLU A 160 -5.11 -3.31 17.50
C GLU A 160 -5.44 -4.35 18.57
N LYS A 161 -4.57 -4.46 19.58
CA LYS A 161 -4.79 -5.38 20.70
C LYS A 161 -6.01 -4.96 21.52
N GLN A 162 -6.89 -5.92 21.85
CA GLN A 162 -8.02 -5.74 22.74
C GLN A 162 -7.60 -5.58 24.20
#